data_4c79cf464226f3fea92109f12708f503
#
_entry.id   4c79cf464226f3fea92109f12708f503
#
_cell.length_a   1.000
_cell.length_b   1.000
_cell.length_c   1.000
_cell.angle_alpha   90.00
_cell.angle_beta   90.00
_cell.angle_gamma   90.00
#
_symmetry.space_group_name_H-M   'P 1'
#
loop_
_entity.id
_entity.type
_entity.pdbx_description
1 polymer ?
#
loop_
_entity_poly.entity_id
_entity_poly.type
_entity_poly.pdbx_seq_one_letter_code
_entity_poly.pdbx_strand_id
1 'polypeptide(L)'
;MIRDAVQGDVTIRNEQLDDMVLLRSDGTPVYMLAVAVDDHDMGVTHVIRGDDHLNNAARQMMIYTAMGWPLPIYAHIPLIHGPDGKKLSKRHGALGVEEYRDMGYPAAAMRNYLARLGWSHGDDEVFSDAQAQAWFDLDGIGKSPARFDFKRLEHLSGQHVA
;
A
#
# COMPACT_ATOMS: atom_id res chain seq x y z
N MET A 1 -9.47 17.96 3.75
CA MET A 1 -8.12 17.89 3.15
C MET A 1 -7.39 16.72 3.79
N ILE A 2 -6.85 15.84 2.97
CA ILE A 2 -6.00 14.69 3.40
C ILE A 2 -4.55 15.13 3.22
N ARG A 3 -3.77 15.11 4.28
CA ARG A 3 -2.32 15.27 4.20
C ARG A 3 -1.71 13.89 4.04
N ASP A 4 -1.44 13.52 2.79
CA ASP A 4 -0.92 12.19 2.47
C ASP A 4 0.60 12.24 2.34
N ALA A 5 1.28 11.34 3.04
CA ALA A 5 2.74 11.34 3.08
C ALA A 5 3.39 10.99 1.72
N VAL A 6 2.64 10.35 0.81
CA VAL A 6 3.12 9.98 -0.54
C VAL A 6 2.52 10.90 -1.59
N GLN A 7 1.18 11.05 -1.62
CA GLN A 7 0.48 11.82 -2.66
C GLN A 7 0.52 13.33 -2.43
N GLY A 8 0.86 13.77 -1.20
CA GLY A 8 0.79 15.16 -0.80
C GLY A 8 -0.63 15.58 -0.38
N ASP A 9 -0.91 16.88 -0.41
CA ASP A 9 -2.19 17.42 0.01
C ASP A 9 -3.28 17.13 -1.03
N VAL A 10 -4.28 16.32 -0.65
CA VAL A 10 -5.44 15.98 -1.49
C VAL A 10 -6.68 16.61 -0.90
N THR A 11 -7.35 17.48 -1.67
CA THR A 11 -8.61 18.12 -1.26
C THR A 11 -9.79 17.41 -1.90
N ILE A 12 -10.67 16.87 -1.06
CA ILE A 12 -11.98 16.35 -1.45
C ILE A 12 -13.02 17.21 -0.74
N ARG A 13 -13.92 17.84 -1.49
CA ARG A 13 -14.99 18.67 -0.92
C ARG A 13 -16.07 17.78 -0.33
N ASN A 14 -16.65 18.16 0.81
CA ASN A 14 -17.71 17.38 1.45
C ASN A 14 -18.93 17.18 0.54
N GLU A 15 -19.23 18.15 -0.32
CA GLU A 15 -20.31 18.06 -1.32
C GLU A 15 -20.09 16.95 -2.38
N GLN A 16 -18.87 16.43 -2.50
CA GLN A 16 -18.53 15.31 -3.37
C GLN A 16 -18.68 13.96 -2.67
N LEU A 17 -18.95 13.98 -1.37
CA LEU A 17 -19.16 12.81 -0.55
C LEU A 17 -20.65 12.67 -0.27
N ASP A 18 -21.19 11.51 -0.60
CA ASP A 18 -22.56 11.12 -0.25
C ASP A 18 -22.65 10.65 1.20
N ASP A 19 -23.86 10.61 1.72
CA ASP A 19 -24.13 9.94 2.99
C ASP A 19 -23.81 8.46 2.85
N MET A 20 -22.91 7.98 3.71
CA MET A 20 -22.47 6.58 3.66
C MET A 20 -23.19 5.72 4.69
N VAL A 21 -23.51 4.51 4.30
CA VAL A 21 -23.97 3.49 5.24
C VAL A 21 -22.80 3.06 6.11
N LEU A 22 -22.91 3.21 7.41
CA LEU A 22 -21.92 2.75 8.41
C LEU A 22 -22.30 1.40 9.01
N LEU A 23 -23.60 1.20 9.22
CA LEU A 23 -24.17 -0.03 9.79
C LEU A 23 -25.29 -0.53 8.90
N ARG A 24 -25.29 -1.82 8.61
CA ARG A 24 -26.37 -2.48 7.86
C ARG A 24 -27.60 -2.68 8.76
N SER A 25 -28.76 -2.96 8.14
CA SER A 25 -30.01 -3.21 8.87
C SER A 25 -29.94 -4.41 9.81
N ASP A 26 -29.06 -5.36 9.55
CA ASP A 26 -28.81 -6.53 10.40
C ASP A 26 -27.84 -6.26 11.56
N GLY A 27 -27.36 -5.02 11.72
CA GLY A 27 -26.42 -4.61 12.76
C GLY A 27 -24.95 -4.87 12.43
N THR A 28 -24.61 -5.35 11.23
CA THR A 28 -23.21 -5.56 10.84
C THR A 28 -22.59 -4.25 10.31
N PRO A 29 -21.36 -3.88 10.76
CA PRO A 29 -20.67 -2.71 10.25
C PRO A 29 -20.21 -2.93 8.81
N VAL A 30 -20.14 -1.84 8.04
CA VAL A 30 -19.48 -1.86 6.74
C VAL A 30 -18.00 -1.54 6.89
N TYR A 31 -17.24 -1.82 5.82
CA TYR A 31 -15.78 -1.61 5.77
C TYR A 31 -15.33 -0.24 6.31
N MET A 32 -16.01 0.84 5.93
CA MET A 32 -15.61 2.20 6.33
C MET A 32 -15.63 2.40 7.85
N LEU A 33 -16.63 1.85 8.54
CA LEU A 33 -16.73 1.91 9.99
C LEU A 33 -15.76 0.92 10.63
N ALA A 34 -15.78 -0.34 10.21
CA ALA A 34 -14.99 -1.39 10.81
C ALA A 34 -13.50 -1.06 10.81
N VAL A 35 -12.95 -0.66 9.64
CA VAL A 35 -11.52 -0.36 9.54
C VAL A 35 -11.10 0.86 10.39
N ALA A 36 -11.95 1.91 10.46
CA ALA A 36 -11.63 3.08 11.27
C ALA A 36 -11.60 2.76 12.79
N VAL A 37 -12.55 1.92 13.25
CA VAL A 37 -12.60 1.46 14.64
C VAL A 37 -11.45 0.52 14.96
N ASP A 38 -11.21 -0.49 14.12
CA ASP A 38 -10.14 -1.45 14.34
C ASP A 38 -8.76 -0.77 14.35
N ASP A 39 -8.49 0.13 13.39
CA ASP A 39 -7.24 0.88 13.35
C ASP A 39 -7.03 1.74 14.60
N HIS A 40 -8.10 2.41 15.08
CA HIS A 40 -8.05 3.19 16.31
C HIS A 40 -7.78 2.29 17.53
N ASP A 41 -8.55 1.24 17.70
CA ASP A 41 -8.49 0.37 18.89
C ASP A 41 -7.20 -0.43 18.94
N MET A 42 -6.63 -0.78 17.79
CA MET A 42 -5.33 -1.43 17.66
C MET A 42 -4.14 -0.46 17.72
N GLY A 43 -4.37 0.84 17.84
CA GLY A 43 -3.33 1.85 17.93
C GLY A 43 -2.51 2.02 16.66
N VAL A 44 -3.13 1.84 15.49
CA VAL A 44 -2.48 2.05 14.19
C VAL A 44 -2.11 3.52 14.02
N THR A 45 -0.82 3.79 13.86
CA THR A 45 -0.29 5.14 13.71
C THR A 45 -0.13 5.57 12.24
N HIS A 46 0.10 4.62 11.34
CA HIS A 46 0.33 4.85 9.92
C HIS A 46 -0.53 3.89 9.09
N VAL A 47 -1.29 4.43 8.14
CA VAL A 47 -2.08 3.66 7.18
C VAL A 47 -1.40 3.76 5.81
N ILE A 48 -0.60 2.73 5.49
CA ILE A 48 0.14 2.63 4.23
C ILE A 48 -0.58 1.60 3.35
N ARG A 49 -1.17 2.05 2.23
CA ARG A 49 -2.01 1.18 1.39
C ARG A 49 -2.08 1.69 -0.06
N GLY A 50 -2.74 0.95 -0.94
CA GLY A 50 -2.91 1.34 -2.34
C GLY A 50 -3.72 2.65 -2.51
N ASP A 51 -3.37 3.43 -3.52
CA ASP A 51 -4.01 4.72 -3.82
C ASP A 51 -5.46 4.59 -4.33
N ASP A 52 -5.90 3.39 -4.67
CA ASP A 52 -7.31 3.09 -4.92
C ASP A 52 -8.20 3.28 -3.67
N HIS A 53 -7.60 3.36 -2.49
CA HIS A 53 -8.27 3.68 -1.23
C HIS A 53 -8.21 5.17 -0.84
N LEU A 54 -7.64 6.04 -1.64
CA LEU A 54 -7.50 7.47 -1.31
C LEU A 54 -8.85 8.15 -1.02
N ASN A 55 -9.87 7.87 -1.84
CA ASN A 55 -11.23 8.38 -1.60
C ASN A 55 -11.85 7.84 -0.30
N ASN A 56 -11.47 6.64 0.13
CA ASN A 56 -11.93 6.06 1.38
C ASN A 56 -11.36 6.80 2.58
N ALA A 57 -10.13 7.31 2.48
CA ALA A 57 -9.51 8.08 3.55
C ALA A 57 -10.35 9.31 3.94
N ALA A 58 -10.91 10.03 2.97
CA ALA A 58 -11.78 11.18 3.25
C ALA A 58 -12.99 10.78 4.13
N ARG A 59 -13.62 9.65 3.81
CA ARG A 59 -14.76 9.12 4.56
C ARG A 59 -14.37 8.64 5.95
N GLN A 60 -13.26 7.93 6.06
CA GLN A 60 -12.73 7.45 7.35
C GLN A 60 -12.34 8.60 8.27
N MET A 61 -11.70 9.65 7.74
CA MET A 61 -11.37 10.86 8.49
C MET A 61 -12.61 11.53 9.10
N MET A 62 -13.76 11.47 8.44
CA MET A 62 -15.02 11.99 9.01
C MET A 62 -15.42 11.19 10.26
N ILE A 63 -15.22 9.89 10.28
CA ILE A 63 -15.50 9.04 11.45
C ILE A 63 -14.56 9.42 12.60
N TYR A 64 -13.24 9.48 12.34
CA TYR A 64 -12.25 9.90 13.33
C TYR A 64 -12.59 11.28 13.92
N THR A 65 -12.95 12.24 13.06
CA THR A 65 -13.33 13.60 13.50
C THR A 65 -14.59 13.58 14.37
N ALA A 66 -15.62 12.83 13.97
CA ALA A 66 -16.87 12.72 14.73
C ALA A 66 -16.68 12.07 16.10
N MET A 67 -15.75 11.14 16.19
CA MET A 67 -15.40 10.44 17.44
C MET A 67 -14.39 11.20 18.31
N GLY A 68 -13.80 12.28 17.80
CA GLY A 68 -12.73 13.01 18.48
C GLY A 68 -11.42 12.24 18.59
N TRP A 69 -11.19 11.27 17.70
CA TRP A 69 -9.98 10.47 17.68
C TRP A 69 -8.84 11.15 16.90
N PRO A 70 -7.57 10.93 17.28
CA PRO A 70 -6.44 11.41 16.52
C PRO A 70 -6.37 10.70 15.17
N LEU A 71 -6.12 11.46 14.09
CA LEU A 71 -5.96 10.88 12.75
C LEU A 71 -4.64 10.12 12.63
N PRO A 72 -4.63 8.94 12.00
CA PRO A 72 -3.38 8.29 11.61
C PRO A 72 -2.72 9.06 10.47
N ILE A 73 -1.44 8.81 10.26
CA ILE A 73 -0.72 9.28 9.07
C ILE A 73 -1.13 8.40 7.89
N TYR A 74 -1.68 9.02 6.84
CA TYR A 74 -2.02 8.33 5.60
C TYR A 74 -0.86 8.38 4.61
N ALA A 75 -0.61 7.25 3.93
CA ALA A 75 0.37 7.12 2.88
C ALA A 75 -0.21 6.20 1.78
N HIS A 76 -0.70 6.80 0.69
CA HIS A 76 -1.30 6.05 -0.40
C HIS A 76 -0.27 5.81 -1.51
N ILE A 77 0.14 4.54 -1.64
CA ILE A 77 1.14 4.11 -2.63
C ILE A 77 0.49 3.77 -3.97
N PRO A 78 1.13 4.09 -5.10
CA PRO A 78 0.62 3.74 -6.41
C PRO A 78 0.44 2.23 -6.57
N LEU A 79 -0.60 1.82 -7.29
CA LEU A 79 -0.80 0.41 -7.62
C LEU A 79 0.29 -0.12 -8.56
N ILE A 80 0.60 -1.40 -8.42
CA ILE A 80 1.49 -2.11 -9.34
C ILE A 80 0.73 -2.41 -10.63
N HIS A 81 1.35 -2.13 -11.77
CA HIS A 81 0.79 -2.36 -13.09
C HIS A 81 1.45 -3.57 -13.77
N GLY A 82 0.71 -4.19 -14.67
CA GLY A 82 1.21 -5.20 -15.59
C GLY A 82 1.97 -4.58 -16.77
N PRO A 83 2.48 -5.42 -17.68
CA PRO A 83 3.21 -4.96 -18.88
C PRO A 83 2.39 -4.05 -19.80
N ASP A 84 1.05 -4.21 -19.79
CA ASP A 84 0.10 -3.39 -20.57
C ASP A 84 -0.24 -2.04 -19.93
N GLY A 85 0.38 -1.72 -18.79
CA GLY A 85 0.15 -0.48 -18.05
C GLY A 85 -1.18 -0.43 -17.27
N LYS A 86 -1.92 -1.54 -17.18
CA LYS A 86 -3.14 -1.65 -16.35
C LYS A 86 -2.80 -2.25 -14.99
N LYS A 87 -3.68 -2.03 -14.00
CA LYS A 87 -3.57 -2.63 -12.67
C LYS A 87 -3.24 -4.12 -12.78
N LEU A 88 -2.19 -4.55 -12.09
CA LEU A 88 -1.77 -5.95 -12.05
C LEU A 88 -2.92 -6.84 -11.58
N SER A 89 -3.18 -7.92 -12.31
CA SER A 89 -4.27 -8.84 -12.01
C SER A 89 -3.89 -10.28 -12.41
N LYS A 90 -4.68 -11.24 -12.00
CA LYS A 90 -4.47 -12.66 -12.34
C LYS A 90 -4.32 -12.92 -13.84
N ARG A 91 -5.01 -12.15 -14.70
CA ARG A 91 -4.86 -12.25 -16.18
C ARG A 91 -3.47 -11.82 -16.70
N HIS A 92 -2.70 -11.09 -15.89
CA HIS A 92 -1.32 -10.71 -16.20
C HIS A 92 -0.31 -11.71 -15.59
N GLY A 93 -0.77 -12.86 -15.07
CA GLY A 93 0.06 -13.82 -14.40
C GLY A 93 0.47 -13.40 -12.98
N ALA A 94 -0.27 -12.47 -12.35
CA ALA A 94 -0.04 -12.14 -10.95
C ALA A 94 -0.36 -13.37 -10.10
N LEU A 95 0.63 -13.82 -9.37
CA LEU A 95 0.62 -15.01 -8.54
C LEU A 95 0.53 -14.60 -7.06
N GLY A 96 0.03 -15.50 -6.22
CA GLY A 96 0.22 -15.38 -4.79
C GLY A 96 1.69 -15.60 -4.40
N VAL A 97 2.07 -15.13 -3.22
CA VAL A 97 3.47 -15.26 -2.74
C VAL A 97 3.89 -16.75 -2.65
N GLU A 98 2.95 -17.62 -2.35
CA GLU A 98 3.18 -19.07 -2.25
C GLU A 98 3.67 -19.65 -3.57
N GLU A 99 3.12 -19.18 -4.69
CA GLU A 99 3.50 -19.68 -6.02
C GLU A 99 4.94 -19.30 -6.37
N TYR A 100 5.39 -18.09 -5.98
CA TYR A 100 6.80 -17.70 -6.16
C TYR A 100 7.74 -18.55 -5.32
N ARG A 101 7.35 -18.91 -4.09
CA ARG A 101 8.10 -19.86 -3.26
C ARG A 101 8.19 -21.23 -3.95
N ASP A 102 7.09 -21.73 -4.49
CA ASP A 102 7.02 -23.03 -5.16
C ASP A 102 7.82 -23.04 -6.48
N MET A 103 8.00 -21.87 -7.12
CA MET A 103 8.90 -21.63 -8.24
C MET A 103 10.39 -21.54 -7.82
N GLY A 104 10.68 -21.54 -6.52
CA GLY A 104 12.04 -21.52 -5.98
C GLY A 104 12.64 -20.13 -5.74
N TYR A 105 11.85 -19.06 -5.76
CA TYR A 105 12.35 -17.72 -5.43
C TYR A 105 12.67 -17.60 -3.94
N PRO A 106 13.89 -17.16 -3.56
CA PRO A 106 14.23 -16.89 -2.16
C PRO A 106 13.37 -15.78 -1.57
N ALA A 107 12.93 -15.95 -0.33
CA ALA A 107 12.10 -14.96 0.35
C ALA A 107 12.77 -13.57 0.46
N ALA A 108 14.09 -13.52 0.66
CA ALA A 108 14.85 -12.26 0.70
C ALA A 108 14.81 -11.54 -0.66
N ALA A 109 14.96 -12.29 -1.78
CA ALA A 109 14.87 -11.73 -3.12
C ALA A 109 13.46 -11.16 -3.40
N MET A 110 12.42 -11.89 -2.99
CA MET A 110 11.04 -11.43 -3.13
C MET A 110 10.80 -10.14 -2.35
N ARG A 111 11.22 -10.06 -1.08
CA ARG A 111 11.06 -8.84 -0.27
C ARG A 111 11.82 -7.67 -0.87
N ASN A 112 13.07 -7.87 -1.29
CA ASN A 112 13.86 -6.83 -1.96
C ASN A 112 13.17 -6.35 -3.25
N TYR A 113 12.72 -7.27 -4.10
CA TYR A 113 12.03 -6.93 -5.34
C TYR A 113 10.73 -6.17 -5.11
N LEU A 114 9.87 -6.66 -4.20
CA LEU A 114 8.60 -6.01 -3.88
C LEU A 114 8.80 -4.61 -3.28
N ALA A 115 9.78 -4.43 -2.40
CA ALA A 115 10.11 -3.12 -1.87
C ALA A 115 10.45 -2.13 -2.99
N ARG A 116 11.28 -2.54 -3.94
CA ARG A 116 11.68 -1.70 -5.08
C ARG A 116 10.58 -1.36 -6.09
N LEU A 117 9.46 -2.03 -6.03
CA LEU A 117 8.29 -1.66 -6.86
C LEU A 117 7.64 -0.34 -6.41
N GLY A 118 7.85 0.08 -5.17
CA GLY A 118 7.24 1.31 -4.67
C GLY A 118 8.16 2.20 -3.84
N TRP A 119 9.34 1.71 -3.48
CA TRP A 119 10.29 2.41 -2.62
C TRP A 119 11.72 2.29 -3.17
N SER A 120 12.56 3.26 -2.86
CA SER A 120 13.97 3.26 -3.22
C SER A 120 14.83 3.90 -2.14
N HIS A 121 16.08 3.45 -2.04
CA HIS A 121 17.13 4.08 -1.24
C HIS A 121 18.30 4.40 -2.17
N GLY A 122 18.37 5.64 -2.64
CA GLY A 122 19.36 6.04 -3.64
C GLY A 122 19.35 5.11 -4.88
N ASP A 123 20.53 4.67 -5.28
CA ASP A 123 20.76 3.75 -6.40
C ASP A 123 20.90 2.27 -5.97
N ASP A 124 20.67 1.97 -4.68
CA ASP A 124 20.81 0.61 -4.16
C ASP A 124 19.75 -0.32 -4.76
N GLU A 125 20.20 -1.33 -5.47
CA GLU A 125 19.31 -2.32 -6.09
C GLU A 125 19.15 -3.59 -5.25
N VAL A 126 20.21 -4.02 -4.59
CA VAL A 126 20.25 -5.23 -3.76
C VAL A 126 20.52 -4.86 -2.32
N PHE A 127 19.67 -5.28 -1.44
CA PHE A 127 19.80 -5.04 0.00
C PHE A 127 19.22 -6.19 0.81
N SER A 128 19.77 -6.38 1.99
CA SER A 128 19.26 -7.33 2.97
C SER A 128 18.03 -6.78 3.71
N ASP A 129 17.32 -7.67 4.39
CA ASP A 129 16.18 -7.27 5.26
C ASP A 129 16.61 -6.27 6.34
N ALA A 130 17.81 -6.44 6.91
CA ALA A 130 18.32 -5.53 7.94
C ALA A 130 18.60 -4.13 7.36
N GLN A 131 19.14 -4.06 6.15
CA GLN A 131 19.34 -2.78 5.46
C GLN A 131 18.00 -2.14 5.12
N ALA A 132 17.03 -2.91 4.57
CA ALA A 132 15.70 -2.41 4.29
C ALA A 132 15.03 -1.82 5.53
N GLN A 133 15.11 -2.51 6.68
CA GLN A 133 14.55 -2.02 7.94
C GLN A 133 15.25 -0.75 8.45
N ALA A 134 16.57 -0.63 8.26
CA ALA A 134 17.32 0.54 8.68
C ALA A 134 17.11 1.77 7.79
N TRP A 135 16.84 1.55 6.50
CA TRP A 135 16.74 2.61 5.50
C TRP A 135 15.31 3.05 5.20
N PHE A 136 14.32 2.20 5.51
CA PHE A 136 12.93 2.47 5.14
C PHE A 136 12.40 3.73 5.82
N ASP A 137 11.88 4.63 4.98
CA ASP A 137 11.09 5.78 5.37
C ASP A 137 9.96 6.01 4.35
N LEU A 138 9.01 6.88 4.68
CA LEU A 138 7.91 7.21 3.78
C LEU A 138 8.37 8.12 2.62
N ASP A 139 9.45 8.87 2.80
CA ASP A 139 9.96 9.81 1.79
C ASP A 139 10.55 9.07 0.59
N GLY A 140 11.05 7.85 0.81
CA GLY A 140 11.55 6.96 -0.24
C GLY A 140 10.47 6.32 -1.11
N ILE A 141 9.18 6.50 -0.77
CA ILE A 141 8.07 5.93 -1.56
C ILE A 141 7.79 6.80 -2.79
N GLY A 142 7.85 6.16 -3.97
CA GLY A 142 7.60 6.83 -5.24
C GLY A 142 6.13 7.13 -5.49
N LYS A 143 5.85 8.21 -6.26
CA LYS A 143 4.49 8.60 -6.68
C LYS A 143 4.07 7.99 -8.01
N SER A 144 4.96 7.31 -8.70
CA SER A 144 4.69 6.72 -10.00
C SER A 144 4.40 5.24 -9.89
N PRO A 145 3.38 4.72 -10.60
CA PRO A 145 3.10 3.30 -10.63
C PRO A 145 4.30 2.50 -11.14
N ALA A 146 4.66 1.43 -10.45
CA ALA A 146 5.66 0.48 -10.89
C ALA A 146 5.04 -0.57 -11.81
N ARG A 147 5.86 -1.17 -12.68
CA ARG A 147 5.48 -2.31 -13.51
C ARG A 147 6.16 -3.56 -13.01
N PHE A 148 5.39 -4.63 -12.87
CA PHE A 148 5.94 -5.93 -12.51
C PHE A 148 6.72 -6.51 -13.70
N ASP A 149 7.98 -6.92 -13.45
CA ASP A 149 8.89 -7.45 -14.47
C ASP A 149 9.56 -8.73 -13.92
N PHE A 150 9.19 -9.88 -14.49
CA PHE A 150 9.74 -11.18 -14.11
C PHE A 150 11.25 -11.31 -14.37
N LYS A 151 11.75 -10.71 -15.47
CA LYS A 151 13.19 -10.78 -15.78
C LYS A 151 14.02 -10.06 -14.73
N ARG A 152 13.50 -8.93 -14.24
CA ARG A 152 14.14 -8.18 -13.17
C ARG A 152 14.10 -8.95 -11.85
N LEU A 153 13.00 -9.63 -11.55
CA LEU A 153 12.89 -10.51 -10.38
C LEU A 153 13.89 -11.67 -10.47
N GLU A 154 14.01 -12.34 -11.62
CA GLU A 154 14.98 -13.42 -11.84
C GLU A 154 16.41 -12.94 -11.64
N HIS A 155 16.75 -11.79 -12.24
CA HIS A 155 18.09 -11.19 -12.10
C HIS A 155 18.42 -10.93 -10.63
N LEU A 156 17.51 -10.27 -9.91
CA LEU A 156 17.68 -9.96 -8.50
C LEU A 156 17.77 -11.23 -7.65
N SER A 157 16.95 -12.23 -7.95
CA SER A 157 16.99 -13.52 -7.28
C SER A 157 18.36 -14.20 -7.39
N GLY A 158 18.97 -14.16 -8.58
CA GLY A 158 20.33 -14.68 -8.78
C GLY A 158 21.36 -14.01 -7.89
N GLN A 159 21.23 -12.70 -7.65
CA GLN A 159 22.15 -11.94 -6.76
C GLN A 159 21.99 -12.29 -5.27
N HIS A 160 20.83 -12.78 -4.86
CA HIS A 160 20.58 -13.23 -3.48
C HIS A 160 21.01 -14.67 -3.20
N VAL A 161 21.31 -15.46 -4.24
CA VAL A 161 21.73 -16.87 -4.13
C VAL A 161 23.26 -17.02 -4.30
N ALA A 162 23.91 -16.03 -4.93
CA ALA A 162 25.35 -16.01 -5.12
C ALA A 162 26.10 -15.61 -3.84
#